data_709a4435112aa79ccf4d7d4c47194747
#
_entry.id   709a4435112aa79ccf4d7d4c47194747
#
_cell.length_a   1.000
_cell.length_b   1.000
_cell.length_c   1.000
_cell.angle_alpha   90.00
_cell.angle_beta   90.00
_cell.angle_gamma   90.00
#
_symmetry.space_group_name_H-M   'P 1'
#
loop_
_entity.id
_entity.type
_entity.pdbx_description
1 polymer ?
#
loop_
_entity_poly.entity_id
_entity_poly.type
_entity_poly.pdbx_seq_one_letter_code
_entity_poly.pdbx_strand_id
1 'polypeptide(L)'
;GIVGVTIAAKTANSSRPLATTQFQDEAKAAQKAIDDLKAKGVRHIVLMSHLGYDNDKQIAAQLTDVDVVIGGDSHTLLGDFKAVGVASATGTYPTVVKNKSGETVCIGQAWEYAKAYGLMNVKFDAQGSVASCAGKSQLVIGDSFKRKDSAGVWQPLADADRTALVAKLASHANVKVVTPDAAATQTLSTYASQVTAQKAITIGTASEALCLMRVPGGSNSRNTGVAGCETANTLARGSDAAQVVAEAFLRASKRADFALQNAGGVRTPIAAGSLSMNTAFTLLPFTNVLVEMDLKGSEVIAALEDGVAAHLDAAVPSDGAHPYAAGLRWNLDMSKAKGQRFSNVQARNKTTGAWTAIDPAKTYVLVTNDFVAAGGDGYATLKPIYTAGRYVNTYLLYTQSFVDYVIAQGTIARPKAADYAHQKVITKAGVVLP
;
A
#
# COMPACT_ATOMS: atom_id res chain seq x y z
N GLY A 1 17.56 -30.71 4.09
CA GLY A 1 18.05 -29.53 3.37
C GLY A 1 17.00 -28.46 3.27
N ILE A 2 17.43 -27.22 3.17
CA ILE A 2 16.52 -26.07 2.98
C ILE A 2 16.93 -25.38 1.69
N VAL A 3 15.96 -25.16 0.81
CA VAL A 3 16.10 -24.42 -0.46
C VAL A 3 15.18 -23.20 -0.39
N GLY A 4 15.64 -22.03 -0.83
CA GLY A 4 14.85 -20.80 -0.87
C GLY A 4 14.59 -20.36 -2.30
N VAL A 5 13.34 -19.92 -2.58
CA VAL A 5 12.96 -19.33 -3.87
C VAL A 5 12.08 -18.08 -3.66
N THR A 6 12.21 -17.13 -4.57
CA THR A 6 11.37 -15.94 -4.62
C THR A 6 10.81 -15.75 -6.03
N ILE A 7 9.66 -15.10 -6.12
CA ILE A 7 8.97 -14.84 -7.41
C ILE A 7 9.76 -13.84 -8.25
N ALA A 8 10.29 -14.27 -9.37
CA ALA A 8 11.17 -13.48 -10.23
C ALA A 8 10.46 -12.27 -10.82
N ALA A 9 9.33 -12.48 -11.48
CA ALA A 9 8.58 -11.42 -12.17
C ALA A 9 8.10 -10.31 -11.21
N LYS A 10 7.52 -10.68 -10.06
CA LYS A 10 7.07 -9.72 -9.05
C LYS A 10 8.24 -8.97 -8.43
N THR A 11 9.34 -9.66 -8.10
CA THR A 11 10.54 -9.04 -7.53
C THR A 11 11.15 -8.04 -8.51
N ALA A 12 11.27 -8.40 -9.78
CA ALA A 12 11.76 -7.49 -10.81
C ALA A 12 10.88 -6.23 -10.93
N ASN A 13 9.55 -6.39 -10.85
CA ASN A 13 8.60 -5.29 -11.03
C ASN A 13 8.41 -4.43 -9.77
N SER A 14 8.45 -5.01 -8.57
CA SER A 14 8.19 -4.30 -7.32
C SER A 14 9.44 -3.72 -6.68
N SER A 15 10.54 -4.49 -6.64
CA SER A 15 11.80 -4.08 -6.01
C SER A 15 12.75 -3.38 -6.98
N ARG A 16 12.49 -3.46 -8.28
CA ARG A 16 13.25 -2.81 -9.36
C ARG A 16 14.77 -2.90 -9.17
N PRO A 17 15.33 -4.10 -9.09
CA PRO A 17 16.78 -4.26 -8.98
C PRO A 17 17.47 -3.68 -10.23
N LEU A 18 18.78 -3.48 -10.14
CA LEU A 18 19.57 -3.03 -11.29
C LEU A 18 19.32 -3.93 -12.51
N ALA A 19 19.33 -3.35 -13.72
CA ALA A 19 19.09 -4.08 -14.96
C ALA A 19 20.07 -5.24 -15.20
N THR A 20 21.22 -5.22 -14.52
CA THR A 20 22.23 -6.31 -14.53
C THR A 20 21.83 -7.51 -13.68
N THR A 21 20.80 -7.38 -12.80
CA THR A 21 20.29 -8.47 -11.97
C THR A 21 19.49 -9.43 -12.85
N GLN A 22 19.92 -10.68 -12.90
CA GLN A 22 19.24 -11.73 -13.66
C GLN A 22 18.48 -12.62 -12.70
N PHE A 23 17.21 -12.89 -13.02
CA PHE A 23 16.41 -13.90 -12.34
C PHE A 23 16.41 -15.19 -13.15
N GLN A 24 16.60 -16.29 -12.47
CA GLN A 24 16.47 -17.61 -13.06
C GLN A 24 15.02 -18.10 -12.96
N ASP A 25 14.66 -19.08 -13.79
CA ASP A 25 13.40 -19.81 -13.65
C ASP A 25 13.35 -20.49 -12.28
N GLU A 26 12.28 -20.24 -11.52
CA GLU A 26 12.16 -20.66 -10.13
C GLU A 26 12.22 -22.19 -9.97
N ALA A 27 11.54 -22.94 -10.85
CA ALA A 27 11.51 -24.40 -10.77
C ALA A 27 12.87 -25.01 -11.12
N LYS A 28 13.56 -24.49 -12.14
CA LYS A 28 14.89 -24.96 -12.52
C LYS A 28 15.94 -24.68 -11.45
N ALA A 29 15.88 -23.46 -10.87
CA ALA A 29 16.80 -23.06 -9.80
C ALA A 29 16.58 -23.91 -8.54
N ALA A 30 15.32 -24.12 -8.14
CA ALA A 30 14.94 -24.97 -7.03
C ALA A 30 15.41 -26.42 -7.25
N GLN A 31 15.12 -27.01 -8.42
CA GLN A 31 15.52 -28.39 -8.73
C GLN A 31 17.04 -28.56 -8.67
N LYS A 32 17.77 -27.62 -9.26
CA LYS A 32 19.25 -27.69 -9.19
C LYS A 32 19.75 -27.67 -7.74
N ALA A 33 19.19 -26.81 -6.89
CA ALA A 33 19.59 -26.76 -5.48
C ALA A 33 19.18 -28.01 -4.70
N ILE A 34 18.06 -28.64 -5.02
CA ILE A 34 17.64 -29.94 -4.49
C ILE A 34 18.63 -31.03 -4.90
N ASP A 35 18.98 -31.11 -6.19
CA ASP A 35 19.91 -32.07 -6.72
C ASP A 35 21.30 -31.94 -6.05
N ASP A 36 21.78 -30.70 -5.86
CA ASP A 36 23.05 -30.42 -5.17
C ASP A 36 23.03 -30.89 -3.69
N LEU A 37 21.88 -30.83 -3.02
CA LEU A 37 21.69 -31.32 -1.65
C LEU A 37 21.60 -32.85 -1.63
N LYS A 38 20.88 -33.45 -2.55
CA LYS A 38 20.75 -34.91 -2.69
C LYS A 38 22.12 -35.55 -2.97
N ALA A 39 22.94 -34.93 -3.82
CA ALA A 39 24.31 -35.37 -4.09
C ALA A 39 25.22 -35.40 -2.84
N LYS A 40 24.88 -34.57 -1.82
CA LYS A 40 25.54 -34.55 -0.51
C LYS A 40 24.92 -35.51 0.51
N GLY A 41 24.00 -36.37 0.08
CA GLY A 41 23.32 -37.34 0.92
C GLY A 41 22.18 -36.80 1.77
N VAL A 42 21.72 -35.54 1.51
CA VAL A 42 20.56 -34.98 2.19
C VAL A 42 19.28 -35.64 1.68
N ARG A 43 18.47 -36.19 2.59
CA ARG A 43 17.29 -36.99 2.23
C ARG A 43 16.00 -36.18 2.28
N HIS A 44 15.86 -35.25 3.23
CA HIS A 44 14.63 -34.47 3.44
C HIS A 44 14.84 -33.03 3.01
N ILE A 45 13.94 -32.53 2.15
CA ILE A 45 14.04 -31.22 1.53
C ILE A 45 12.83 -30.34 1.88
N VAL A 46 13.13 -29.17 2.45
CA VAL A 46 12.17 -28.11 2.70
C VAL A 46 12.41 -26.97 1.72
N LEU A 47 11.40 -26.64 0.93
CA LEU A 47 11.38 -25.46 0.08
C LEU A 47 10.75 -24.30 0.85
N MET A 48 11.52 -23.26 1.13
CA MET A 48 11.02 -21.98 1.62
C MET A 48 10.68 -21.09 0.44
N SER A 49 9.40 -20.80 0.26
CA SER A 49 8.88 -20.16 -0.95
C SER A 49 8.29 -18.80 -0.64
N HIS A 50 8.56 -17.82 -1.52
CA HIS A 50 7.86 -16.55 -1.58
C HIS A 50 7.16 -16.38 -2.94
N LEU A 51 6.46 -17.43 -3.40
CA LEU A 51 5.81 -17.49 -4.71
C LEU A 51 4.30 -17.26 -4.65
N GLY A 52 3.70 -17.44 -3.48
CA GLY A 52 2.25 -17.46 -3.29
C GLY A 52 1.67 -18.88 -3.37
N TYR A 53 0.58 -19.11 -2.63
CA TYR A 53 0.03 -20.43 -2.37
C TYR A 53 -0.32 -21.24 -3.63
N ASP A 54 -0.90 -20.61 -4.65
CA ASP A 54 -1.23 -21.33 -5.90
C ASP A 54 0.03 -21.70 -6.69
N ASN A 55 1.04 -20.83 -6.70
CA ASN A 55 2.32 -21.13 -7.30
C ASN A 55 3.10 -22.17 -6.49
N ASP A 56 2.96 -22.21 -5.15
CA ASP A 56 3.57 -23.25 -4.31
C ASP A 56 3.07 -24.64 -4.68
N LYS A 57 1.79 -24.80 -4.98
CA LYS A 57 1.23 -26.05 -5.49
C LYS A 57 1.76 -26.42 -6.87
N GLN A 58 1.89 -25.42 -7.75
CA GLN A 58 2.37 -25.60 -9.11
C GLN A 58 3.85 -25.98 -9.15
N ILE A 59 4.70 -25.29 -8.37
CA ILE A 59 6.13 -25.60 -8.34
C ILE A 59 6.39 -26.96 -7.70
N ALA A 60 5.68 -27.32 -6.64
CA ALA A 60 5.79 -28.66 -6.03
C ALA A 60 5.55 -29.77 -7.06
N ALA A 61 4.56 -29.61 -7.94
CA ALA A 61 4.25 -30.57 -9.01
C ALA A 61 5.34 -30.65 -10.12
N GLN A 62 6.22 -29.67 -10.19
CA GLN A 62 7.33 -29.62 -11.18
C GLN A 62 8.66 -30.17 -10.64
N LEU A 63 8.81 -30.26 -9.32
CA LEU A 63 10.03 -30.68 -8.63
C LEU A 63 10.01 -32.18 -8.31
N THR A 64 11.18 -32.79 -8.24
CA THR A 64 11.39 -34.09 -7.61
C THR A 64 12.02 -33.89 -6.24
N ASP A 65 11.90 -34.89 -5.36
CA ASP A 65 12.59 -34.94 -4.06
C ASP A 65 12.28 -33.75 -3.09
N VAL A 66 11.24 -32.96 -3.35
CA VAL A 66 10.74 -31.97 -2.40
C VAL A 66 9.70 -32.61 -1.49
N ASP A 67 9.83 -32.40 -0.17
CA ASP A 67 8.96 -33.00 0.85
C ASP A 67 8.00 -32.01 1.47
N VAL A 68 8.49 -30.79 1.73
CA VAL A 68 7.74 -29.75 2.42
C VAL A 68 7.91 -28.41 1.71
N VAL A 69 6.83 -27.65 1.58
CA VAL A 69 6.86 -26.26 1.13
C VAL A 69 6.33 -25.37 2.24
N ILE A 70 7.12 -24.40 2.66
CA ILE A 70 6.68 -23.31 3.55
C ILE A 70 6.54 -22.06 2.69
N GLY A 71 5.28 -21.68 2.42
CA GLY A 71 4.92 -20.62 1.49
C GLY A 71 4.76 -19.25 2.14
N GLY A 72 4.75 -18.23 1.28
CA GLY A 72 4.54 -16.82 1.64
C GLY A 72 3.93 -16.05 0.47
N ASP A 73 4.11 -14.73 0.43
CA ASP A 73 3.69 -13.77 -0.60
C ASP A 73 2.18 -13.51 -0.70
N SER A 74 1.35 -14.52 -0.92
CA SER A 74 -0.10 -14.37 -1.15
C SER A 74 -0.91 -14.12 0.12
N HIS A 75 -0.27 -14.12 1.29
CA HIS A 75 -0.94 -13.96 2.58
C HIS A 75 -2.14 -14.90 2.74
N THR A 76 -1.98 -16.16 2.38
CA THR A 76 -3.08 -17.13 2.39
C THR A 76 -3.30 -17.71 3.78
N LEU A 77 -4.52 -17.58 4.31
CA LEU A 77 -4.93 -18.24 5.54
C LEU A 77 -5.43 -19.65 5.21
N LEU A 78 -4.69 -20.67 5.61
CA LEU A 78 -5.05 -22.07 5.46
C LEU A 78 -5.69 -22.61 6.75
N GLY A 79 -6.77 -23.36 6.64
CA GLY A 79 -7.54 -23.89 7.76
C GLY A 79 -8.97 -23.35 7.81
N ASP A 80 -9.81 -23.78 8.76
CA ASP A 80 -11.20 -23.32 8.90
C ASP A 80 -11.33 -22.34 10.07
N PHE A 81 -11.66 -21.09 9.75
CA PHE A 81 -11.83 -19.97 10.71
C PHE A 81 -13.21 -19.32 10.62
N LYS A 82 -14.15 -19.90 9.90
CA LYS A 82 -15.51 -19.35 9.70
C LYS A 82 -16.24 -19.12 11.03
N ALA A 83 -16.08 -20.05 11.98
CA ALA A 83 -16.75 -19.97 13.26
C ALA A 83 -16.28 -18.78 14.14
N VAL A 84 -15.13 -18.17 13.83
CA VAL A 84 -14.62 -16.98 14.51
C VAL A 84 -14.72 -15.70 13.62
N GLY A 85 -15.52 -15.76 12.55
CA GLY A 85 -15.82 -14.59 11.72
C GLY A 85 -14.67 -14.13 10.81
N VAL A 86 -13.64 -14.95 10.62
CA VAL A 86 -12.55 -14.65 9.69
C VAL A 86 -12.88 -15.27 8.33
N ALA A 87 -12.58 -14.53 7.25
CA ALA A 87 -12.89 -14.92 5.88
C ALA A 87 -12.43 -16.35 5.56
N SER A 88 -13.19 -17.01 4.69
CA SER A 88 -13.02 -18.41 4.36
C SER A 88 -11.61 -18.79 3.99
N ALA A 89 -11.11 -19.86 4.61
CA ALA A 89 -9.89 -20.52 4.20
C ALA A 89 -9.91 -20.91 2.72
N THR A 90 -8.79 -20.67 2.05
CA THR A 90 -8.60 -21.00 0.64
C THR A 90 -8.19 -22.47 0.46
N GLY A 91 -7.81 -23.16 1.58
CA GLY A 91 -7.38 -24.56 1.58
C GLY A 91 -7.20 -25.11 3.00
N THR A 92 -6.90 -26.40 3.06
CA THR A 92 -6.59 -27.10 4.32
C THR A 92 -5.19 -26.78 4.82
N TYR A 93 -4.96 -26.92 6.12
CA TYR A 93 -3.62 -26.86 6.71
C TYR A 93 -3.25 -28.21 7.36
N PRO A 94 -2.15 -28.88 6.97
CA PRO A 94 -1.38 -28.65 5.75
C PRO A 94 -2.20 -28.94 4.47
N THR A 95 -1.83 -28.31 3.37
CA THR A 95 -2.27 -28.76 2.04
C THR A 95 -1.36 -29.86 1.57
N VAL A 96 -1.95 -30.94 1.01
CA VAL A 96 -1.20 -32.10 0.54
C VAL A 96 -1.32 -32.17 -0.98
N VAL A 97 -0.18 -32.21 -1.66
CA VAL A 97 -0.09 -32.38 -3.11
C VAL A 97 0.91 -33.47 -3.48
N LYS A 98 1.09 -33.72 -4.78
CA LYS A 98 2.10 -34.66 -5.31
C LYS A 98 3.17 -33.89 -6.04
N ASN A 99 4.44 -34.31 -5.85
CA ASN A 99 5.58 -33.83 -6.63
C ASN A 99 5.60 -34.50 -8.02
N LYS A 100 6.58 -34.15 -8.84
CA LYS A 100 6.75 -34.69 -10.20
C LYS A 100 6.93 -36.22 -10.23
N SER A 101 7.50 -36.79 -9.17
CA SER A 101 7.67 -38.24 -9.02
C SER A 101 6.46 -38.96 -8.43
N GLY A 102 5.38 -38.24 -8.11
CA GLY A 102 4.17 -38.79 -7.48
C GLY A 102 4.28 -38.96 -5.96
N GLU A 103 5.32 -38.47 -5.32
CA GLU A 103 5.51 -38.49 -3.87
C GLU A 103 4.71 -37.39 -3.18
N THR A 104 4.40 -37.58 -1.90
CA THR A 104 3.62 -36.64 -1.12
C THR A 104 4.44 -35.41 -0.73
N VAL A 105 3.85 -34.22 -0.89
CA VAL A 105 4.42 -32.93 -0.44
C VAL A 105 3.43 -32.24 0.50
N CYS A 106 3.95 -31.78 1.64
CA CYS A 106 3.17 -31.00 2.62
C CYS A 106 3.41 -29.51 2.40
N ILE A 107 2.34 -28.74 2.16
CA ILE A 107 2.41 -27.28 1.97
C ILE A 107 1.75 -26.56 3.15
N GLY A 108 2.45 -25.58 3.74
CA GLY A 108 1.92 -24.69 4.78
C GLY A 108 2.15 -23.23 4.46
N GLN A 109 1.18 -22.37 4.79
CA GLN A 109 1.30 -20.92 4.80
C GLN A 109 0.55 -20.36 6.01
N ALA A 110 1.14 -19.41 6.74
CA ALA A 110 0.67 -18.91 8.02
C ALA A 110 0.10 -17.48 7.93
N TRP A 111 -0.68 -17.19 6.87
CA TRP A 111 -1.35 -15.92 6.66
C TRP A 111 -0.38 -14.74 6.55
N GLU A 112 -0.55 -13.70 7.41
CA GLU A 112 0.18 -12.43 7.32
C GLU A 112 0.50 -11.84 8.69
N TYR A 113 1.56 -11.04 8.78
CA TYR A 113 1.89 -10.17 9.91
C TYR A 113 1.86 -10.87 11.28
N ALA A 114 2.30 -12.13 11.36
CA ALA A 114 2.32 -12.93 12.58
C ALA A 114 0.93 -13.09 13.26
N LYS A 115 -0.17 -12.90 12.55
CA LYS A 115 -1.53 -13.10 13.08
C LYS A 115 -1.88 -14.56 13.28
N ALA A 116 -1.21 -15.45 12.57
CA ALA A 116 -1.38 -16.88 12.69
C ALA A 116 -0.03 -17.59 12.74
N TYR A 117 0.00 -18.78 13.31
CA TYR A 117 1.12 -19.71 13.13
C TYR A 117 0.58 -21.07 12.69
N GLY A 118 1.45 -21.85 12.03
CA GLY A 118 1.15 -23.21 11.62
C GLY A 118 2.08 -24.20 12.30
N LEU A 119 1.51 -25.26 12.84
CA LEU A 119 2.28 -26.41 13.33
C LEU A 119 2.05 -27.57 12.36
N MET A 120 3.14 -28.02 11.73
CA MET A 120 3.10 -29.11 10.77
C MET A 120 3.96 -30.27 11.28
N ASN A 121 3.37 -31.47 11.34
CA ASN A 121 4.06 -32.70 11.67
C ASN A 121 4.15 -33.54 10.41
N VAL A 122 5.35 -33.77 9.93
CA VAL A 122 5.66 -34.60 8.76
C VAL A 122 6.32 -35.88 9.22
N LYS A 123 5.75 -37.02 8.86
CA LYS A 123 6.36 -38.34 9.12
C LYS A 123 6.96 -38.84 7.82
N PHE A 124 8.15 -39.40 7.93
CA PHE A 124 8.86 -40.01 6.82
C PHE A 124 8.89 -41.55 7.02
N ASP A 125 8.90 -42.29 5.92
CA ASP A 125 9.12 -43.71 5.92
C ASP A 125 10.61 -44.07 5.96
N ALA A 126 10.94 -45.36 5.97
CA ALA A 126 12.32 -45.84 6.01
C ALA A 126 13.12 -45.45 4.74
N GLN A 127 12.47 -45.19 3.63
CA GLN A 127 13.05 -44.76 2.38
C GLN A 127 13.31 -43.26 2.35
N GLY A 128 12.69 -42.49 3.28
CA GLY A 128 12.82 -41.05 3.42
C GLY A 128 11.74 -40.27 2.69
N SER A 129 10.71 -40.93 2.15
CA SER A 129 9.57 -40.31 1.52
C SER A 129 8.52 -39.90 2.58
N VAL A 130 7.74 -38.86 2.30
CA VAL A 130 6.67 -38.38 3.21
C VAL A 130 5.56 -39.41 3.30
N ALA A 131 5.45 -40.05 4.47
CA ALA A 131 4.40 -41.01 4.77
C ALA A 131 3.08 -40.32 5.21
N SER A 132 3.17 -39.18 5.94
CA SER A 132 1.98 -38.41 6.31
C SER A 132 2.29 -36.94 6.62
N CYS A 133 1.29 -36.09 6.32
CA CYS A 133 1.23 -34.68 6.72
C CYS A 133 0.09 -34.50 7.72
N ALA A 134 0.37 -33.96 8.87
CA ALA A 134 -0.64 -33.57 9.85
C ALA A 134 -0.30 -32.20 10.44
N GLY A 135 -1.31 -31.47 10.89
CA GLY A 135 -1.04 -30.18 11.49
C GLY A 135 -2.28 -29.31 11.63
N LYS A 136 -2.05 -28.12 12.15
CA LYS A 136 -3.09 -27.09 12.25
C LYS A 136 -2.48 -25.70 12.16
N SER A 137 -3.23 -24.78 11.62
CA SER A 137 -2.98 -23.34 11.75
C SER A 137 -3.85 -22.78 12.87
N GLN A 138 -3.32 -21.83 13.62
CA GLN A 138 -4.03 -21.18 14.72
C GLN A 138 -3.86 -19.66 14.63
N LEU A 139 -4.98 -18.93 14.78
CA LEU A 139 -4.95 -17.50 15.04
C LEU A 139 -4.42 -17.24 16.45
N VAL A 140 -3.49 -16.29 16.56
CA VAL A 140 -2.97 -15.84 17.86
C VAL A 140 -3.73 -14.58 18.24
N ILE A 141 -4.48 -14.63 19.34
CA ILE A 141 -5.36 -13.57 19.80
C ILE A 141 -5.02 -13.26 21.27
N GLY A 142 -4.92 -11.96 21.59
CA GLY A 142 -4.86 -11.51 22.99
C GLY A 142 -6.22 -11.62 23.68
N ASP A 143 -6.27 -11.23 24.95
CA ASP A 143 -7.47 -11.28 25.78
C ASP A 143 -8.16 -9.92 25.98
N SER A 144 -7.73 -8.90 25.24
CA SER A 144 -8.27 -7.55 25.28
C SER A 144 -9.16 -7.27 24.08
N PHE A 145 -10.44 -7.00 24.30
CA PHE A 145 -11.43 -6.77 23.26
C PHE A 145 -12.17 -5.45 23.48
N LYS A 146 -12.59 -4.85 22.35
CA LYS A 146 -13.39 -3.62 22.32
C LYS A 146 -14.65 -3.82 21.48
N ARG A 147 -15.72 -3.09 21.83
CA ARG A 147 -16.96 -3.00 21.09
C ARG A 147 -17.32 -1.53 20.88
N LYS A 148 -17.91 -1.19 19.75
CA LYS A 148 -18.47 0.16 19.56
C LYS A 148 -19.72 0.32 20.41
N ASP A 149 -19.81 1.45 21.12
CA ASP A 149 -21.03 1.89 21.78
C ASP A 149 -22.06 2.47 20.79
N SER A 150 -23.18 2.97 21.30
CA SER A 150 -24.26 3.56 20.49
C SER A 150 -23.82 4.83 19.74
N ALA A 151 -22.77 5.50 20.19
CA ALA A 151 -22.19 6.68 19.54
C ALA A 151 -21.08 6.29 18.52
N GLY A 152 -20.82 4.97 18.34
CA GLY A 152 -19.77 4.46 17.44
C GLY A 152 -18.36 4.50 18.02
N VAL A 153 -18.19 4.81 19.29
CA VAL A 153 -16.89 4.90 19.97
C VAL A 153 -16.47 3.53 20.49
N TRP A 154 -15.21 3.16 20.27
CA TRP A 154 -14.66 1.89 20.73
C TRP A 154 -14.43 1.89 22.24
N GLN A 155 -15.22 1.08 22.96
CA GLN A 155 -15.11 0.86 24.40
C GLN A 155 -14.56 -0.53 24.71
N PRO A 156 -13.75 -0.71 25.77
CA PRO A 156 -13.41 -2.03 26.27
C PRO A 156 -14.65 -2.87 26.60
N LEU A 157 -14.60 -4.17 26.39
CA LEU A 157 -15.66 -5.05 26.86
C LEU A 157 -15.71 -5.06 28.40
N ALA A 158 -16.90 -5.14 28.95
CA ALA A 158 -17.09 -5.44 30.34
C ALA A 158 -16.45 -6.79 30.71
N ASP A 159 -15.97 -6.95 31.94
CA ASP A 159 -15.22 -8.14 32.37
C ASP A 159 -15.97 -9.46 32.17
N ALA A 160 -17.28 -9.47 32.42
CA ALA A 160 -18.11 -10.65 32.19
C ALA A 160 -18.18 -11.04 30.70
N ASP A 161 -18.42 -10.05 29.81
CA ASP A 161 -18.47 -10.25 28.36
C ASP A 161 -17.11 -10.69 27.81
N ARG A 162 -16.02 -10.06 28.30
CA ARG A 162 -14.65 -10.40 27.96
C ARG A 162 -14.32 -11.84 28.36
N THR A 163 -14.64 -12.25 29.58
CA THR A 163 -14.39 -13.59 30.08
C THR A 163 -15.14 -14.64 29.27
N ALA A 164 -16.42 -14.40 28.98
CA ALA A 164 -17.24 -15.29 28.15
C ALA A 164 -16.69 -15.42 26.73
N LEU A 165 -16.26 -14.31 26.12
CA LEU A 165 -15.66 -14.29 24.78
C LEU A 165 -14.33 -15.05 24.74
N VAL A 166 -13.44 -14.82 25.71
CA VAL A 166 -12.16 -15.53 25.83
C VAL A 166 -12.39 -17.04 25.94
N ALA A 167 -13.31 -17.48 26.81
CA ALA A 167 -13.65 -18.89 26.97
C ALA A 167 -14.17 -19.50 25.67
N LYS A 168 -15.05 -18.78 24.94
CA LYS A 168 -15.56 -19.22 23.65
C LYS A 168 -14.46 -19.33 22.60
N LEU A 169 -13.57 -18.34 22.50
CA LEU A 169 -12.46 -18.37 21.54
C LEU A 169 -11.46 -19.49 21.87
N ALA A 170 -11.12 -19.68 23.13
CA ALA A 170 -10.21 -20.74 23.58
C ALA A 170 -10.75 -22.18 23.34
N SER A 171 -12.06 -22.35 23.17
CA SER A 171 -12.66 -23.64 22.82
C SER A 171 -12.47 -24.01 21.34
N HIS A 172 -12.06 -23.07 20.47
CA HIS A 172 -11.85 -23.35 19.05
C HIS A 172 -10.46 -23.93 18.80
N ALA A 173 -10.38 -25.06 18.10
CA ALA A 173 -9.12 -25.73 17.76
C ALA A 173 -8.14 -24.86 16.96
N ASN A 174 -8.68 -23.90 16.16
CA ASN A 174 -7.90 -23.03 15.27
C ASN A 174 -7.66 -21.64 15.87
N VAL A 175 -7.90 -21.44 17.18
CA VAL A 175 -7.64 -20.18 17.88
C VAL A 175 -6.80 -20.47 19.11
N LYS A 176 -5.81 -19.64 19.37
CA LYS A 176 -5.04 -19.65 20.59
C LYS A 176 -5.09 -18.27 21.23
N VAL A 177 -5.80 -18.18 22.36
CA VAL A 177 -5.75 -16.99 23.21
C VAL A 177 -4.44 -17.03 24.01
N VAL A 178 -3.66 -15.96 23.93
CA VAL A 178 -2.33 -15.88 24.55
C VAL A 178 -2.19 -14.60 25.37
N THR A 179 -1.40 -14.71 26.44
CA THR A 179 -0.84 -13.54 27.12
C THR A 179 0.51 -13.23 26.48
N PRO A 180 0.83 -11.95 26.21
CA PRO A 180 2.14 -11.59 25.67
C PRO A 180 3.28 -12.10 26.56
N ASP A 181 4.34 -12.61 25.94
CA ASP A 181 5.56 -13.02 26.65
C ASP A 181 6.20 -11.82 27.35
N ALA A 182 6.51 -11.95 28.63
CA ALA A 182 7.00 -10.87 29.45
C ALA A 182 8.39 -10.37 29.01
N ALA A 183 9.30 -11.27 28.61
CA ALA A 183 10.64 -10.89 28.18
C ALA A 183 10.61 -10.20 26.80
N ALA A 184 9.79 -10.71 25.88
CA ALA A 184 9.57 -10.06 24.58
C ALA A 184 8.92 -8.69 24.74
N THR A 185 7.92 -8.57 25.63
CA THR A 185 7.26 -7.29 25.95
C THR A 185 8.26 -6.29 26.53
N GLN A 186 9.13 -6.70 27.45
CA GLN A 186 10.17 -5.83 28.00
C GLN A 186 11.16 -5.35 26.93
N THR A 187 11.59 -6.25 26.06
CA THR A 187 12.47 -5.89 24.93
C THR A 187 11.80 -4.89 24.01
N LEU A 188 10.56 -5.16 23.60
CA LEU A 188 9.78 -4.29 22.71
C LEU A 188 9.45 -2.95 23.35
N SER A 189 9.22 -2.88 24.68
CA SER A 189 8.86 -1.64 25.37
C SER A 189 9.93 -0.56 25.25
N THR A 190 11.20 -0.95 25.24
CA THR A 190 12.32 -0.01 25.05
C THR A 190 12.24 0.69 23.70
N TYR A 191 12.03 -0.06 22.63
CA TYR A 191 11.90 0.50 21.27
C TYR A 191 10.57 1.22 21.09
N ALA A 192 9.47 0.68 21.62
CA ALA A 192 8.15 1.29 21.55
C ALA A 192 8.13 2.67 22.25
N SER A 193 8.82 2.82 23.36
CA SER A 193 8.95 4.10 24.06
C SER A 193 9.71 5.14 23.21
N GLN A 194 10.80 4.72 22.55
CA GLN A 194 11.55 5.58 21.66
C GLN A 194 10.71 6.00 20.44
N VAL A 195 10.01 5.05 19.81
CA VAL A 195 9.09 5.33 18.69
C VAL A 195 7.96 6.27 19.12
N THR A 196 7.42 6.07 20.32
CA THR A 196 6.35 6.94 20.86
C THR A 196 6.86 8.36 21.08
N ALA A 197 8.07 8.52 21.62
CA ALA A 197 8.70 9.82 21.80
C ALA A 197 8.92 10.52 20.43
N GLN A 198 9.44 9.81 19.44
CA GLN A 198 9.63 10.34 18.09
C GLN A 198 8.29 10.74 17.44
N LYS A 199 7.27 9.92 17.56
CA LYS A 199 5.92 10.20 17.05
C LYS A 199 5.31 11.45 17.65
N ALA A 200 5.62 11.77 18.91
CA ALA A 200 5.06 12.91 19.63
C ALA A 200 5.75 14.25 19.28
N ILE A 201 6.89 14.23 18.58
CA ILE A 201 7.60 15.46 18.19
C ILE A 201 6.66 16.33 17.36
N THR A 202 6.40 17.55 17.86
CA THR A 202 5.62 18.56 17.14
C THR A 202 6.45 19.11 15.98
N ILE A 203 5.84 19.15 14.79
CA ILE A 203 6.48 19.65 13.57
C ILE A 203 5.88 20.99 13.11
N GLY A 204 4.74 21.40 13.67
CA GLY A 204 4.05 22.65 13.36
C GLY A 204 2.58 22.60 13.72
N THR A 205 1.76 23.44 13.08
CA THR A 205 0.32 23.51 13.32
C THR A 205 -0.46 23.59 12.01
N ALA A 206 -1.75 23.20 12.04
CA ALA A 206 -2.73 23.53 11.01
C ALA A 206 -3.72 24.53 11.58
N SER A 207 -3.91 25.68 10.92
CA SER A 207 -4.84 26.71 11.38
C SER A 207 -6.30 26.30 11.28
N GLU A 208 -6.58 25.32 10.42
CA GLU A 208 -7.90 24.76 10.15
C GLU A 208 -7.78 23.31 9.69
N ALA A 209 -8.89 22.57 9.63
CA ALA A 209 -8.87 21.21 9.11
C ALA A 209 -8.58 21.18 7.61
N LEU A 210 -7.66 20.29 7.18
CA LEU A 210 -7.37 20.02 5.78
C LEU A 210 -8.01 18.68 5.42
N CYS A 211 -9.06 18.76 4.63
CA CYS A 211 -9.98 17.66 4.38
C CYS A 211 -9.46 16.72 3.29
N LEU A 212 -9.94 15.48 3.30
CA LEU A 212 -9.58 14.46 2.32
C LEU A 212 -10.83 13.92 1.62
N MET A 213 -11.18 14.49 0.50
CA MET A 213 -12.13 13.93 -0.45
C MET A 213 -11.38 13.56 -1.73
N ARG A 214 -11.24 12.28 -2.04
CA ARG A 214 -10.35 11.83 -3.12
C ARG A 214 -10.76 12.37 -4.50
N VAL A 215 -12.07 12.40 -4.77
CA VAL A 215 -12.61 12.92 -6.04
C VAL A 215 -13.59 14.05 -5.69
N PRO A 216 -13.47 15.25 -6.28
CA PRO A 216 -14.45 16.30 -6.10
C PRO A 216 -15.86 15.81 -6.44
N GLY A 217 -16.84 16.09 -5.57
CA GLY A 217 -18.20 15.56 -5.69
C GLY A 217 -18.38 14.10 -5.29
N GLY A 218 -17.33 13.42 -4.84
CA GLY A 218 -17.35 12.01 -4.41
C GLY A 218 -17.75 11.82 -2.94
N SER A 219 -17.40 10.65 -2.40
CA SER A 219 -17.70 10.29 -1.01
C SER A 219 -16.84 11.08 -0.01
N ASN A 220 -17.51 11.66 1.01
CA ASN A 220 -16.85 12.36 2.12
C ASN A 220 -16.53 11.46 3.32
N SER A 221 -16.65 10.14 3.19
CA SER A 221 -16.54 9.17 4.29
C SER A 221 -15.20 9.19 5.03
N ARG A 222 -14.13 9.66 4.39
CA ARG A 222 -12.79 9.74 4.99
C ARG A 222 -12.66 10.87 6.01
N ASN A 223 -13.56 11.85 5.99
CA ASN A 223 -13.59 13.00 6.89
C ASN A 223 -14.51 12.81 8.11
N THR A 224 -15.03 11.60 8.32
CA THR A 224 -15.97 11.33 9.43
C THR A 224 -15.36 11.74 10.76
N GLY A 225 -16.05 12.62 11.49
CA GLY A 225 -15.63 13.13 12.79
C GLY A 225 -14.57 14.23 12.77
N VAL A 226 -14.19 14.74 11.60
CA VAL A 226 -13.27 15.88 11.48
C VAL A 226 -14.08 17.16 11.31
N ALA A 227 -14.12 17.99 12.34
CA ALA A 227 -14.83 19.28 12.31
C ALA A 227 -14.25 20.20 11.22
N GLY A 228 -15.10 20.86 10.48
CA GLY A 228 -14.72 21.71 9.33
C GLY A 228 -14.59 20.96 7.99
N CYS A 229 -14.76 19.63 8.00
CA CYS A 229 -14.73 18.80 6.80
C CYS A 229 -16.09 18.23 6.41
N GLU A 230 -17.15 18.94 6.65
CA GLU A 230 -18.49 18.62 6.20
C GLU A 230 -18.56 18.66 4.66
N THR A 231 -19.49 17.91 4.08
CA THR A 231 -19.60 17.76 2.61
C THR A 231 -19.69 19.10 1.89
N ALA A 232 -20.42 20.06 2.43
CA ALA A 232 -20.56 21.41 1.84
C ALA A 232 -19.20 22.13 1.69
N ASN A 233 -18.26 21.86 2.60
CA ASN A 233 -16.94 22.51 2.60
C ASN A 233 -15.93 21.84 1.67
N THR A 234 -16.20 20.59 1.21
CA THR A 234 -15.24 19.76 0.47
C THR A 234 -15.68 19.44 -0.95
N LEU A 235 -16.98 19.62 -1.26
CA LEU A 235 -17.64 19.08 -2.45
C LEU A 235 -16.94 19.48 -3.76
N ALA A 236 -16.62 20.76 -3.94
CA ALA A 236 -16.07 21.29 -5.17
C ALA A 236 -14.54 21.18 -5.25
N ARG A 237 -13.86 21.27 -4.11
CA ARG A 237 -12.40 21.38 -4.04
C ARG A 237 -11.69 20.03 -3.98
N GLY A 238 -12.40 19.02 -3.47
CA GLY A 238 -11.84 17.70 -3.23
C GLY A 238 -10.92 17.66 -1.99
N SER A 239 -9.66 17.30 -2.15
CA SER A 239 -8.72 17.08 -1.04
C SER A 239 -7.82 18.28 -0.76
N ASP A 240 -8.07 19.02 0.31
CA ASP A 240 -7.14 20.04 0.83
C ASP A 240 -5.80 19.36 1.21
N ALA A 241 -5.87 18.19 1.86
CA ALA A 241 -4.70 17.46 2.31
C ALA A 241 -3.79 17.04 1.14
N ALA A 242 -4.36 16.49 0.05
CA ALA A 242 -3.57 16.11 -1.11
C ALA A 242 -2.99 17.32 -1.85
N GLN A 243 -3.72 18.42 -1.88
CA GLN A 243 -3.26 19.70 -2.44
C GLN A 243 -2.04 20.23 -1.68
N VAL A 244 -2.09 20.23 -0.34
CA VAL A 244 -0.97 20.68 0.51
C VAL A 244 0.23 19.73 0.42
N VAL A 245 0.00 18.41 0.28
CA VAL A 245 1.08 17.45 0.03
C VAL A 245 1.75 17.72 -1.32
N ALA A 246 0.99 18.02 -2.37
CA ALA A 246 1.57 18.40 -3.67
C ALA A 246 2.41 19.70 -3.56
N GLU A 247 1.96 20.69 -2.76
CA GLU A 247 2.75 21.91 -2.49
C GLU A 247 4.06 21.56 -1.75
N ALA A 248 4.01 20.64 -0.79
CA ALA A 248 5.21 20.19 -0.09
C ALA A 248 6.23 19.54 -1.05
N PHE A 249 5.76 18.74 -2.01
CA PHE A 249 6.63 18.15 -3.05
C PHE A 249 7.26 19.22 -3.95
N LEU A 250 6.45 20.19 -4.38
CA LEU A 250 6.95 21.29 -5.20
C LEU A 250 8.03 22.11 -4.47
N ARG A 251 7.85 22.34 -3.17
CA ARG A 251 8.84 23.05 -2.34
C ARG A 251 10.10 22.24 -2.10
N ALA A 252 10.00 20.93 -2.00
CA ALA A 252 11.16 20.04 -1.84
C ALA A 252 12.01 19.96 -3.12
N SER A 253 11.39 20.11 -4.29
CA SER A 253 12.07 20.07 -5.57
C SER A 253 12.68 21.45 -5.94
N LYS A 254 13.93 21.43 -6.38
CA LYS A 254 14.60 22.65 -6.90
C LYS A 254 14.32 22.87 -8.38
N ARG A 255 14.03 21.81 -9.15
CA ARG A 255 13.87 21.84 -10.60
C ARG A 255 12.42 21.94 -11.05
N ALA A 256 11.48 21.29 -10.33
CA ALA A 256 10.12 21.10 -10.80
C ALA A 256 9.36 22.40 -11.06
N ASP A 257 8.65 22.44 -12.18
CA ASP A 257 7.71 23.53 -12.53
C ASP A 257 6.41 23.37 -11.75
N PHE A 258 5.99 22.12 -11.52
CA PHE A 258 4.79 21.76 -10.77
C PHE A 258 4.92 20.36 -10.16
N ALA A 259 4.05 20.06 -9.20
CA ALA A 259 3.96 18.76 -8.55
C ALA A 259 2.65 18.06 -8.87
N LEU A 260 2.67 16.72 -8.87
CA LEU A 260 1.48 15.87 -8.97
C LEU A 260 1.47 14.89 -7.81
N GLN A 261 0.31 14.75 -7.16
CA GLN A 261 0.04 13.77 -6.12
C GLN A 261 -1.25 13.02 -6.45
N ASN A 262 -1.22 11.68 -6.42
CA ASN A 262 -2.42 10.85 -6.50
C ASN A 262 -3.17 10.86 -5.17
N ALA A 263 -4.48 10.95 -5.19
CA ALA A 263 -5.32 11.02 -3.98
C ALA A 263 -5.10 9.85 -3.03
N GLY A 264 -4.81 8.65 -3.58
CA GLY A 264 -4.57 7.42 -2.83
C GLY A 264 -3.29 7.42 -2.00
N GLY A 265 -2.29 8.18 -2.39
CA GLY A 265 -1.05 8.36 -1.63
C GLY A 265 -1.26 9.12 -0.32
N VAL A 266 -2.37 9.86 -0.17
CA VAL A 266 -2.75 10.58 1.04
C VAL A 266 -3.84 9.80 1.76
N ARG A 267 -3.63 9.45 3.02
CA ARG A 267 -4.43 8.41 3.72
C ARG A 267 -5.43 8.97 4.73
N THR A 268 -5.20 10.15 5.29
CA THR A 268 -6.06 10.76 6.32
C THR A 268 -6.25 12.24 6.04
N PRO A 269 -7.35 12.87 6.50
CA PRO A 269 -7.42 14.32 6.67
C PRO A 269 -6.45 14.76 7.77
N ILE A 270 -6.18 16.06 7.84
CA ILE A 270 -5.42 16.70 8.91
C ILE A 270 -6.40 17.54 9.74
N ALA A 271 -6.48 17.26 11.04
CA ALA A 271 -7.27 18.08 11.95
C ALA A 271 -6.60 19.44 12.23
N ALA A 272 -7.38 20.45 12.56
CA ALA A 272 -6.85 21.72 13.05
C ALA A 272 -6.06 21.52 14.36
N GLY A 273 -5.02 22.32 14.56
CA GLY A 273 -4.20 22.30 15.77
C GLY A 273 -2.78 21.76 15.56
N SER A 274 -2.19 21.19 16.60
CA SER A 274 -0.80 20.72 16.59
C SER A 274 -0.60 19.52 15.66
N LEU A 275 0.47 19.57 14.86
CA LEU A 275 0.90 18.52 13.97
C LEU A 275 2.17 17.86 14.51
N SER A 276 2.20 16.55 14.52
CA SER A 276 3.36 15.79 14.99
C SER A 276 3.95 14.91 13.88
N MET A 277 5.11 14.34 14.14
CA MET A 277 5.69 13.29 13.26
C MET A 277 4.68 12.18 13.00
N ASN A 278 3.90 11.77 14.01
CA ASN A 278 2.85 10.76 13.82
C ASN A 278 1.78 11.23 12.82
N THR A 279 1.41 12.51 12.82
CA THR A 279 0.48 13.07 11.83
C THR A 279 1.00 12.88 10.42
N ALA A 280 2.28 13.22 10.18
CA ALA A 280 2.90 13.08 8.86
C ALA A 280 2.98 11.62 8.39
N PHE A 281 3.42 10.71 9.25
CA PHE A 281 3.54 9.27 8.90
C PHE A 281 2.20 8.55 8.81
N THR A 282 1.14 9.07 9.44
CA THR A 282 -0.23 8.56 9.26
C THR A 282 -0.83 9.07 7.95
N LEU A 283 -0.55 10.33 7.61
CA LEU A 283 -0.97 10.96 6.37
C LEU A 283 -0.30 10.30 5.15
N LEU A 284 1.00 10.06 5.23
CA LEU A 284 1.87 9.56 4.17
C LEU A 284 2.66 8.33 4.62
N PRO A 285 2.03 7.14 4.74
CA PRO A 285 2.65 5.98 5.40
C PRO A 285 3.54 5.14 4.49
N PHE A 286 3.64 5.44 3.20
CA PHE A 286 4.44 4.65 2.27
C PHE A 286 5.91 5.10 2.27
N THR A 287 6.80 4.21 1.82
CA THR A 287 8.24 4.51 1.70
C THR A 287 8.60 5.11 0.33
N ASN A 288 7.65 5.78 -0.31
CA ASN A 288 7.86 6.40 -1.61
C ASN A 288 8.91 7.52 -1.52
N VAL A 289 9.64 7.69 -2.62
CA VAL A 289 10.57 8.81 -2.80
C VAL A 289 10.07 9.76 -3.88
N LEU A 290 10.50 11.02 -3.83
CA LEU A 290 10.21 11.98 -4.88
C LEU A 290 11.10 11.75 -6.10
N VAL A 291 10.50 11.84 -7.27
CA VAL A 291 11.20 11.82 -8.56
C VAL A 291 10.81 13.04 -9.38
N GLU A 292 11.75 13.58 -10.13
CA GLU A 292 11.56 14.68 -11.06
C GLU A 292 11.59 14.14 -12.49
N MET A 293 10.53 14.36 -13.26
CA MET A 293 10.37 13.83 -14.62
C MET A 293 10.34 14.97 -15.64
N ASP A 294 11.07 14.81 -16.73
CA ASP A 294 11.03 15.75 -17.84
C ASP A 294 9.91 15.35 -18.82
N LEU A 295 8.81 16.12 -18.86
CA LEU A 295 7.59 15.83 -19.61
C LEU A 295 7.25 16.95 -20.59
N LYS A 296 6.78 16.59 -21.79
CA LYS A 296 6.11 17.56 -22.65
C LYS A 296 4.75 17.95 -22.05
N GLY A 297 4.27 19.16 -22.31
CA GLY A 297 2.95 19.59 -21.82
C GLY A 297 1.81 18.66 -22.27
N SER A 298 1.92 18.08 -23.47
CA SER A 298 0.98 17.05 -23.95
C SER A 298 1.03 15.76 -23.10
N GLU A 299 2.21 15.33 -22.63
CA GLU A 299 2.37 14.17 -21.76
C GLU A 299 1.81 14.46 -20.35
N VAL A 300 1.91 15.70 -19.87
CA VAL A 300 1.29 16.13 -18.60
C VAL A 300 -0.22 16.02 -18.69
N ILE A 301 -0.86 16.55 -19.74
CA ILE A 301 -2.30 16.46 -19.93
C ILE A 301 -2.74 15.01 -20.04
N ALA A 302 -2.02 14.16 -20.76
CA ALA A 302 -2.33 12.75 -20.90
C ALA A 302 -2.22 12.00 -19.54
N ALA A 303 -1.25 12.33 -18.70
CA ALA A 303 -1.11 11.77 -17.35
C ALA A 303 -2.27 12.19 -16.45
N LEU A 304 -2.77 13.42 -16.53
CA LEU A 304 -3.98 13.85 -15.81
C LEU A 304 -5.21 13.06 -16.26
N GLU A 305 -5.36 12.83 -17.55
CA GLU A 305 -6.44 12.01 -18.13
C GLU A 305 -6.36 10.56 -17.65
N ASP A 306 -5.16 10.00 -17.52
CA ASP A 306 -4.95 8.64 -17.00
C ASP A 306 -5.47 8.52 -15.57
N GLY A 307 -5.12 9.46 -14.68
CA GLY A 307 -5.55 9.45 -13.27
C GLY A 307 -7.07 9.51 -13.12
N VAL A 308 -7.76 10.27 -13.97
CA VAL A 308 -9.23 10.36 -13.97
C VAL A 308 -9.85 9.12 -14.63
N ALA A 309 -9.26 8.60 -15.72
CA ALA A 309 -9.74 7.39 -16.38
C ALA A 309 -9.67 6.14 -15.47
N ALA A 310 -8.69 6.03 -14.61
CA ALA A 310 -8.59 4.96 -13.63
C ALA A 310 -9.78 4.91 -12.66
N HIS A 311 -10.43 6.04 -12.41
CA HIS A 311 -11.65 6.12 -11.63
C HIS A 311 -12.92 5.90 -12.47
N LEU A 312 -12.99 6.48 -13.67
CA LEU A 312 -14.23 6.55 -14.43
C LEU A 312 -14.40 5.40 -15.44
N ASP A 313 -13.33 4.88 -16.00
CA ASP A 313 -13.33 4.00 -17.16
C ASP A 313 -12.78 2.60 -16.86
N ALA A 314 -12.05 2.42 -15.77
CA ALA A 314 -11.47 1.13 -15.45
C ALA A 314 -12.54 0.11 -15.01
N ALA A 315 -12.33 -1.16 -15.35
CA ALA A 315 -13.20 -2.26 -14.92
C ALA A 315 -13.31 -2.38 -13.39
N VAL A 316 -12.23 -2.03 -12.68
CA VAL A 316 -12.20 -1.87 -11.22
C VAL A 316 -11.83 -0.41 -10.94
N PRO A 317 -12.81 0.46 -10.65
CA PRO A 317 -12.57 1.89 -10.43
C PRO A 317 -11.67 2.16 -9.23
N SER A 318 -10.70 3.09 -9.40
CA SER A 318 -9.83 3.56 -8.32
C SER A 318 -9.94 5.07 -8.11
N ASP A 319 -10.60 5.49 -7.04
CA ASP A 319 -10.66 6.89 -6.62
C ASP A 319 -9.27 7.40 -6.15
N GLY A 320 -8.38 6.49 -5.81
CA GLY A 320 -7.01 6.78 -5.39
C GLY A 320 -6.14 7.37 -6.49
N ALA A 321 -6.47 7.10 -7.75
CA ALA A 321 -5.73 7.62 -8.89
C ALA A 321 -5.96 9.12 -9.15
N HIS A 322 -7.05 9.71 -8.62
CA HIS A 322 -7.44 11.09 -8.93
C HIS A 322 -6.32 12.09 -8.67
N PRO A 323 -5.98 12.96 -9.66
CA PRO A 323 -4.82 13.83 -9.57
C PRO A 323 -5.08 15.08 -8.71
N TYR A 324 -4.10 15.46 -7.91
CA TYR A 324 -3.95 16.76 -7.24
C TYR A 324 -2.60 17.35 -7.59
N ALA A 325 -2.51 18.67 -7.70
CA ALA A 325 -1.28 19.31 -8.15
C ALA A 325 -1.01 20.63 -7.44
N ALA A 326 0.27 21.00 -7.36
CA ALA A 326 0.71 22.33 -6.98
C ALA A 326 1.49 22.95 -8.15
N GLY A 327 1.31 24.25 -8.39
CA GLY A 327 1.90 24.93 -9.55
C GLY A 327 1.24 24.57 -10.90
N LEU A 328 0.21 23.74 -10.89
CA LEU A 328 -0.58 23.33 -12.05
C LEU A 328 -2.08 23.36 -11.67
N ARG A 329 -2.94 23.88 -12.55
CA ARG A 329 -4.39 23.95 -12.32
C ARG A 329 -5.17 23.76 -13.64
N TRP A 330 -6.46 23.40 -13.52
CA TRP A 330 -7.31 23.04 -14.67
C TRP A 330 -8.80 23.15 -14.38
N ASN A 331 -9.59 23.10 -15.45
CA ASN A 331 -11.02 22.76 -15.40
C ASN A 331 -11.17 21.28 -15.74
N LEU A 332 -11.99 20.55 -14.97
CA LEU A 332 -12.26 19.12 -15.14
C LEU A 332 -13.73 18.87 -15.45
N ASP A 333 -14.01 18.21 -16.58
CA ASP A 333 -15.35 17.75 -16.96
C ASP A 333 -15.35 16.21 -17.04
N MET A 334 -15.81 15.57 -15.97
CA MET A 334 -15.86 14.10 -15.88
C MET A 334 -16.96 13.46 -16.72
N SER A 335 -17.87 14.26 -17.34
CA SER A 335 -18.89 13.75 -18.26
C SER A 335 -18.34 13.44 -19.65
N LYS A 336 -17.14 13.94 -19.98
CA LYS A 336 -16.49 13.76 -21.26
C LYS A 336 -15.72 12.45 -21.39
N ALA A 337 -15.44 12.03 -22.59
CA ALA A 337 -14.56 10.91 -22.87
C ALA A 337 -13.10 11.21 -22.47
N LYS A 338 -12.31 10.16 -22.20
CA LYS A 338 -10.87 10.28 -21.96
C LYS A 338 -10.21 11.08 -23.12
N GLY A 339 -9.32 11.98 -22.77
CA GLY A 339 -8.64 12.90 -23.70
C GLY A 339 -9.37 14.22 -23.95
N GLN A 340 -10.58 14.40 -23.37
CA GLN A 340 -11.39 15.62 -23.53
C GLN A 340 -11.84 16.20 -22.18
N ARG A 341 -11.40 15.63 -21.04
CA ARG A 341 -11.87 16.00 -19.72
C ARG A 341 -11.23 17.24 -19.16
N PHE A 342 -9.98 17.49 -19.55
CA PHE A 342 -9.21 18.62 -19.05
C PHE A 342 -9.24 19.79 -20.02
N SER A 343 -9.52 20.97 -19.50
CA SER A 343 -9.45 22.22 -20.24
C SER A 343 -8.85 23.33 -19.38
N ASN A 344 -8.39 24.41 -20.00
CA ASN A 344 -7.75 25.53 -19.31
C ASN A 344 -6.64 25.07 -18.37
N VAL A 345 -5.82 24.10 -18.82
CA VAL A 345 -4.67 23.63 -18.04
C VAL A 345 -3.60 24.72 -18.04
N GLN A 346 -3.24 25.17 -16.83
CA GLN A 346 -2.31 26.29 -16.65
C GLN A 346 -1.18 25.91 -15.67
N ALA A 347 0.05 26.28 -16.04
CA ALA A 347 1.21 26.19 -15.16
C ALA A 347 1.53 27.56 -14.55
N ARG A 348 1.97 27.57 -13.29
CA ARG A 348 2.39 28.77 -12.59
C ARG A 348 3.86 29.08 -12.89
N ASN A 349 4.12 30.27 -13.38
CA ASN A 349 5.50 30.75 -13.57
C ASN A 349 6.16 30.97 -12.20
N LYS A 350 7.28 30.31 -11.93
CA LYS A 350 7.96 30.36 -10.63
C LYS A 350 8.49 31.77 -10.29
N THR A 351 8.88 32.55 -11.28
CA THR A 351 9.48 33.87 -11.09
C THR A 351 8.42 34.94 -10.92
N THR A 352 7.40 34.93 -11.78
CA THR A 352 6.39 36.00 -11.82
C THR A 352 5.14 35.66 -11.03
N GLY A 353 4.92 34.36 -10.69
CA GLY A 353 3.70 33.86 -10.08
C GLY A 353 2.48 33.81 -11.03
N ALA A 354 2.63 34.25 -12.29
CA ALA A 354 1.55 34.29 -13.26
C ALA A 354 1.13 32.88 -13.73
N TRP A 355 -0.16 32.68 -13.91
CA TRP A 355 -0.70 31.45 -14.51
C TRP A 355 -0.76 31.60 -16.03
N THR A 356 -0.15 30.66 -16.75
CA THR A 356 -0.12 30.63 -18.21
C THR A 356 -0.60 29.27 -18.71
N ALA A 357 -1.27 29.25 -19.85
CA ALA A 357 -1.66 27.99 -20.48
C ALA A 357 -0.44 27.09 -20.68
N ILE A 358 -0.61 25.79 -20.39
CA ILE A 358 0.45 24.83 -20.66
C ILE A 358 0.66 24.71 -22.17
N ASP A 359 1.92 24.80 -22.61
CA ASP A 359 2.30 24.59 -24.00
C ASP A 359 2.50 23.09 -24.24
N PRO A 360 1.72 22.43 -25.11
CA PRO A 360 1.84 21.00 -25.35
C PRO A 360 3.22 20.55 -25.86
N ALA A 361 3.96 21.43 -26.55
CA ALA A 361 5.26 21.11 -27.13
C ALA A 361 6.44 21.37 -26.18
N LYS A 362 6.25 22.26 -25.21
CA LYS A 362 7.29 22.64 -24.26
C LYS A 362 7.54 21.52 -23.26
N THR A 363 8.81 21.32 -22.87
CA THR A 363 9.19 20.43 -21.79
C THR A 363 9.11 21.15 -20.44
N TYR A 364 8.49 20.49 -19.48
CA TYR A 364 8.35 20.91 -18.08
C TYR A 364 8.94 19.84 -17.17
N VAL A 365 9.30 20.22 -15.97
CA VAL A 365 9.74 19.31 -14.93
C VAL A 365 8.58 19.07 -13.95
N LEU A 366 8.10 17.85 -13.88
CA LEU A 366 7.11 17.38 -12.92
C LEU A 366 7.81 16.70 -11.75
N VAL A 367 7.51 17.09 -10.50
CA VAL A 367 7.84 16.28 -9.32
C VAL A 367 6.62 15.45 -8.88
N THR A 368 6.84 14.17 -8.62
CA THR A 368 5.82 13.26 -8.11
C THR A 368 6.46 12.13 -7.29
N ASN A 369 5.67 11.27 -6.67
CA ASN A 369 6.20 10.08 -6.02
C ASN A 369 6.57 8.99 -7.06
N ASP A 370 7.55 8.15 -6.72
CA ASP A 370 8.08 7.11 -7.60
C ASP A 370 7.05 6.05 -8.01
N PHE A 371 6.04 5.79 -7.18
CA PHE A 371 4.94 4.90 -7.51
C PHE A 371 4.11 5.43 -8.70
N VAL A 372 3.71 6.71 -8.66
CA VAL A 372 2.99 7.37 -9.76
C VAL A 372 3.86 7.46 -11.00
N ALA A 373 5.11 7.88 -10.85
CA ALA A 373 6.06 8.00 -11.95
C ALA A 373 6.24 6.69 -12.73
N ALA A 374 6.23 5.57 -12.02
CA ALA A 374 6.36 4.25 -12.61
C ALA A 374 5.05 3.70 -13.21
N GLY A 375 3.99 4.48 -13.26
CA GLY A 375 2.68 4.10 -13.81
C GLY A 375 1.74 3.45 -12.82
N GLY A 376 2.02 3.54 -11.51
CA GLY A 376 1.09 3.11 -10.46
C GLY A 376 -0.25 3.86 -10.55
N ASP A 377 -1.31 3.30 -9.97
CA ASP A 377 -2.68 3.83 -10.04
C ASP A 377 -3.19 4.12 -11.46
N GLY A 378 -2.63 3.46 -12.49
CA GLY A 378 -3.09 3.59 -13.86
C GLY A 378 -2.51 4.78 -14.65
N TYR A 379 -1.48 5.46 -14.15
CA TYR A 379 -0.75 6.53 -14.86
C TYR A 379 0.10 5.96 -16.01
N ALA A 380 -0.57 5.36 -17.00
CA ALA A 380 0.05 4.61 -18.09
C ALA A 380 1.00 5.47 -18.95
N THR A 381 0.70 6.76 -19.11
CA THR A 381 1.53 7.72 -19.85
C THR A 381 2.90 7.91 -19.21
N LEU A 382 3.00 7.87 -17.86
CA LEU A 382 4.27 8.10 -17.15
C LEU A 382 5.20 6.88 -17.21
N LYS A 383 4.65 5.67 -17.27
CA LYS A 383 5.43 4.42 -17.25
C LYS A 383 6.52 4.35 -18.34
N PRO A 384 6.25 4.54 -19.64
CA PRO A 384 7.29 4.50 -20.66
C PRO A 384 8.33 5.60 -20.50
N ILE A 385 7.94 6.79 -20.03
CA ILE A 385 8.84 7.92 -19.77
C ILE A 385 9.81 7.57 -18.63
N TYR A 386 9.28 7.00 -17.57
CA TYR A 386 10.08 6.49 -16.43
C TYR A 386 11.04 5.37 -16.88
N THR A 387 10.54 4.41 -17.65
CA THR A 387 11.35 3.29 -18.18
C THR A 387 12.45 3.76 -19.12
N ALA A 388 12.21 4.85 -19.88
CA ALA A 388 13.20 5.49 -20.74
C ALA A 388 14.25 6.31 -19.98
N GLY A 389 14.18 6.37 -18.64
CA GLY A 389 15.14 7.11 -17.82
C GLY A 389 14.99 8.63 -17.87
N ARG A 390 13.86 9.16 -18.37
CA ARG A 390 13.57 10.61 -18.39
C ARG A 390 13.14 11.12 -17.01
N TYR A 391 13.89 10.77 -15.98
CA TYR A 391 13.64 11.22 -14.61
C TYR A 391 14.92 11.26 -13.79
N VAL A 392 14.86 12.01 -12.70
CA VAL A 392 15.88 12.05 -11.65
C VAL A 392 15.23 11.55 -10.35
N ASN A 393 15.80 10.52 -9.74
CA ASN A 393 15.42 10.13 -8.39
C ASN A 393 16.10 11.06 -7.40
N THR A 394 15.31 11.76 -6.59
CA THR A 394 15.83 12.69 -5.59
C THR A 394 16.26 11.99 -4.30
N TYR A 395 15.84 10.75 -4.08
CA TYR A 395 15.97 10.00 -2.83
C TYR A 395 15.33 10.67 -1.60
N LEU A 396 14.58 11.76 -1.80
CA LEU A 396 13.83 12.40 -0.72
C LEU A 396 12.58 11.59 -0.43
N LEU A 397 12.42 11.13 0.81
CA LEU A 397 11.20 10.48 1.24
C LEU A 397 10.03 11.46 1.15
N TYR A 398 8.92 11.03 0.54
CA TYR A 398 7.75 11.89 0.36
C TYR A 398 7.14 12.35 1.70
N THR A 399 7.18 11.49 2.74
CA THR A 399 6.76 11.86 4.10
C THR A 399 7.67 12.91 4.71
N GLN A 400 9.00 12.76 4.58
CA GLN A 400 9.95 13.72 5.10
C GLN A 400 9.82 15.08 4.39
N SER A 401 9.56 15.08 3.09
CA SER A 401 9.30 16.33 2.34
C SER A 401 8.09 17.10 2.90
N PHE A 402 7.06 16.40 3.35
CA PHE A 402 5.92 17.01 4.03
C PHE A 402 6.30 17.53 5.43
N VAL A 403 7.08 16.76 6.21
CA VAL A 403 7.59 17.21 7.52
C VAL A 403 8.39 18.47 7.39
N ASP A 404 9.34 18.51 6.46
CA ASP A 404 10.21 19.66 6.23
C ASP A 404 9.42 20.91 5.80
N TYR A 405 8.39 20.68 4.95
CA TYR A 405 7.46 21.74 4.55
C TYR A 405 6.71 22.33 5.75
N VAL A 406 6.12 21.47 6.60
CA VAL A 406 5.38 21.93 7.79
C VAL A 406 6.29 22.69 8.75
N ILE A 407 7.50 22.18 9.01
CA ILE A 407 8.50 22.85 9.87
C ILE A 407 8.85 24.23 9.30
N ALA A 408 9.11 24.32 7.99
CA ALA A 408 9.46 25.57 7.33
C ALA A 408 8.32 26.60 7.33
N GLN A 409 7.06 26.16 7.25
CA GLN A 409 5.89 27.05 7.31
C GLN A 409 5.50 27.42 8.75
N GLY A 410 5.82 26.58 9.75
CA GLY A 410 5.34 26.68 11.13
C GLY A 410 3.83 26.41 11.25
N THR A 411 3.03 27.07 10.43
CA THR A 411 1.57 26.88 10.36
C THR A 411 1.15 26.67 8.91
N ILE A 412 0.41 25.59 8.64
CA ILE A 412 -0.19 25.32 7.34
C ILE A 412 -1.70 25.59 7.37
N ALA A 413 -2.24 25.93 6.21
CA ALA A 413 -3.64 26.26 6.00
C ALA A 413 -4.13 25.71 4.67
N ARG A 414 -5.43 25.80 4.41
CA ARG A 414 -6.00 25.53 3.08
C ARG A 414 -5.37 26.45 2.05
N PRO A 415 -5.09 25.96 0.83
CA PRO A 415 -4.65 26.80 -0.27
C PRO A 415 -5.65 27.89 -0.59
N LYS A 416 -5.19 28.99 -1.14
CA LYS A 416 -6.10 30.01 -1.71
C LYS A 416 -6.87 29.41 -2.88
N ALA A 417 -8.10 29.89 -3.12
CA ALA A 417 -8.95 29.36 -4.20
C ALA A 417 -8.26 29.31 -5.57
N ALA A 418 -7.46 30.33 -5.89
CA ALA A 418 -6.71 30.39 -7.16
C ALA A 418 -5.55 29.37 -7.26
N ASP A 419 -5.11 28.77 -6.17
CA ASP A 419 -3.99 27.84 -6.10
C ASP A 419 -4.43 26.35 -6.05
N TYR A 420 -5.75 26.08 -5.94
CA TYR A 420 -6.25 24.71 -6.09
C TYR A 420 -6.05 24.19 -7.51
N ALA A 421 -5.74 22.91 -7.64
CA ALA A 421 -5.63 22.25 -8.93
C ALA A 421 -6.96 22.29 -9.70
N HIS A 422 -8.08 22.03 -9.02
CA HIS A 422 -9.44 22.06 -9.58
C HIS A 422 -10.03 23.46 -9.50
N GLN A 423 -10.14 24.16 -10.65
CA GLN A 423 -10.74 25.50 -10.75
C GLN A 423 -12.24 25.44 -11.07
N LYS A 424 -12.65 24.44 -11.85
CA LYS A 424 -14.04 24.11 -12.15
C LYS A 424 -14.16 22.61 -12.30
N VAL A 425 -15.21 22.03 -11.72
CA VAL A 425 -15.47 20.60 -11.82
C VAL A 425 -16.90 20.36 -12.30
N ILE A 426 -17.04 19.51 -13.30
CA ILE A 426 -18.30 18.94 -13.75
C ILE A 426 -18.27 17.45 -13.46
N THR A 427 -19.26 16.93 -12.72
CA THR A 427 -19.33 15.52 -12.36
C THR A 427 -19.61 14.64 -13.56
N LYS A 428 -19.49 13.31 -13.41
CA LYS A 428 -19.86 12.32 -14.45
C LYS A 428 -21.32 12.47 -14.90
N ALA A 429 -22.21 12.94 -14.01
CA ALA A 429 -23.62 13.19 -14.33
C ALA A 429 -23.87 14.57 -14.97
N GLY A 430 -22.83 15.34 -15.30
CA GLY A 430 -22.96 16.66 -15.91
C GLY A 430 -23.28 17.80 -14.93
N VAL A 431 -23.24 17.55 -13.62
CA VAL A 431 -23.53 18.58 -12.60
C VAL A 431 -22.28 19.42 -12.36
N VAL A 432 -22.41 20.74 -12.48
CA VAL A 432 -21.37 21.70 -12.11
C VAL A 432 -21.29 21.78 -10.58
N LEU A 433 -20.14 21.53 -10.00
CA LEU A 433 -19.94 21.72 -8.56
C LEU A 433 -19.78 23.20 -8.22
N PRO A 434 -20.29 23.64 -7.04
CA PRO A 434 -20.30 25.04 -6.63
C PRO A 434 -18.91 25.66 -6.44
#